data_19c8feadefcbedf9f549d9780688b93b
#
_entry.id   19c8feadefcbedf9f549d9780688b93b
#
_cell.length_a   1.000
_cell.length_b   1.000
_cell.length_c   1.000
_cell.angle_alpha   90.00
_cell.angle_beta   90.00
_cell.angle_gamma   90.00
#
_symmetry.space_group_name_H-M   'P 1'
#
loop_
_entity.id
_entity.type
_entity.pdbx_description
1 polymer ?
#
loop_
_entity_poly.entity_id
_entity_poly.type
_entity_poly.pdbx_seq_one_letter_code
_entity_poly.pdbx_strand_id
1 'polypeptide(L)'
;AKSLKSIAIIGPNADQVQFGDYTWSRNNKDGVTPLQGIKNRVNKNTAIHYAKGCSLTSLDTSGIAEAVEAAKNSEVAVIFGGSASAALARDYKSSTCGEGFDLNDLNLTGAQSQLIREVYRTGTPVILVLVTGKPFVIEWEKNNLPAILVQWYAGEQAGNSIADILFGEVVPSGRLTFSFPRSTGHLPVYYNYLPSDRGFYKNPGSYDSPGRDYVFSAPSALYSFGYGLSYTSFVYKNLSTDKDKYELNDTIHATVEVKNTGKYTGKEVVQLYVRDKASTYVTPVKQLRDFKKIELAPGETRTVQLQVPISDLYLVDEKNPVSYTHLRAHET
;
A
#
# COMPACT_ATOMS: atom_id res chain seq x y z
N ALA A 1 22.49 -2.50 7.36
CA ALA A 1 22.12 -1.51 8.39
C ALA A 1 23.27 -1.22 9.38
N LYS A 2 23.96 -2.25 9.89
CA LYS A 2 25.07 -2.07 10.87
C LYS A 2 26.30 -1.36 10.30
N SER A 3 26.42 -1.22 8.99
CA SER A 3 27.55 -0.58 8.28
C SER A 3 27.24 0.81 7.70
N LEU A 4 26.02 1.32 7.89
CA LEU A 4 25.59 2.60 7.34
C LEU A 4 26.37 3.74 8.01
N LYS A 5 27.05 4.57 7.21
CA LYS A 5 27.85 5.69 7.71
C LYS A 5 27.06 6.98 7.83
N SER A 6 26.10 7.19 6.93
CA SER A 6 25.26 8.39 6.94
C SER A 6 23.87 8.14 6.34
N ILE A 7 22.88 8.86 6.87
CA ILE A 7 21.49 8.80 6.43
C ILE A 7 20.86 10.19 6.45
N ALA A 8 20.18 10.57 5.38
CA ALA A 8 19.31 11.74 5.38
C ALA A 8 17.89 11.35 5.78
N ILE A 9 17.31 12.11 6.69
CA ILE A 9 15.92 11.97 7.13
C ILE A 9 15.21 13.26 6.79
N ILE A 10 14.32 13.18 5.81
CA ILE A 10 13.79 14.35 5.12
C ILE A 10 12.26 14.31 5.15
N GLY A 11 11.63 15.47 5.12
CA GLY A 11 10.20 15.59 4.84
C GLY A 11 9.36 16.12 5.99
N PRO A 12 8.13 16.58 5.68
CA PRO A 12 7.25 17.20 6.65
C PRO A 12 6.79 16.26 7.76
N ASN A 13 6.74 14.95 7.51
CA ASN A 13 6.36 13.93 8.50
C ASN A 13 7.56 13.25 9.16
N ALA A 14 8.80 13.66 8.86
CA ALA A 14 10.00 13.01 9.40
C ALA A 14 10.12 13.16 10.92
N ASP A 15 9.76 14.31 11.46
CA ASP A 15 9.78 14.59 12.91
C ASP A 15 8.38 14.91 13.45
N GLN A 16 7.40 14.09 13.03
CA GLN A 16 6.01 14.18 13.47
C GLN A 16 5.46 12.78 13.75
N VAL A 17 4.78 12.61 14.89
CA VAL A 17 3.93 11.45 15.12
C VAL A 17 2.56 11.78 14.53
N GLN A 18 2.21 11.10 13.45
CA GLN A 18 0.88 11.23 12.86
C GLN A 18 -0.07 10.23 13.54
N PHE A 19 -0.89 10.76 14.41
CA PHE A 19 -2.03 10.03 14.96
C PHE A 19 -3.21 10.14 13.99
N GLY A 20 -4.05 9.11 13.92
CA GLY A 20 -5.28 9.17 13.14
C GLY A 20 -6.34 10.07 13.76
N ASP A 21 -7.52 10.09 13.16
CA ASP A 21 -8.70 10.74 13.73
C ASP A 21 -9.10 10.08 15.05
N TYR A 22 -9.79 10.83 15.91
CA TYR A 22 -10.34 10.33 17.18
C TYR A 22 -9.32 9.76 18.16
N THR A 23 -8.06 10.16 18.04
CA THR A 23 -7.01 9.75 18.98
C THR A 23 -6.96 10.70 20.18
N TRP A 24 -6.51 10.17 21.33
CA TRP A 24 -6.42 10.92 22.57
C TRP A 24 -5.35 12.01 22.55
N SER A 25 -4.31 11.86 21.73
CA SER A 25 -3.23 12.84 21.61
C SER A 25 -2.85 13.11 20.15
N ARG A 26 -2.27 14.26 19.93
CA ARG A 26 -1.63 14.68 18.68
C ARG A 26 -0.27 15.32 18.92
N ASN A 27 0.24 15.16 20.12
CA ASN A 27 1.49 15.78 20.52
C ASN A 27 2.65 14.79 20.32
N ASN A 28 3.73 15.25 19.69
CA ASN A 28 4.95 14.44 19.49
C ASN A 28 5.51 13.85 20.79
N LYS A 29 5.31 14.53 21.95
CA LYS A 29 5.74 14.02 23.26
C LYS A 29 5.07 12.70 23.67
N ASP A 30 3.93 12.38 23.06
CA ASP A 30 3.13 11.20 23.36
C ASP A 30 3.43 10.02 22.41
N GLY A 31 4.52 10.12 21.64
CA GLY A 31 4.95 9.04 20.77
C GLY A 31 6.38 9.23 20.26
N VAL A 32 6.82 8.28 19.44
CA VAL A 32 8.15 8.27 18.83
C VAL A 32 8.03 8.70 17.37
N THR A 33 8.66 9.83 17.02
CA THR A 33 8.71 10.30 15.62
C THR A 33 9.60 9.38 14.77
N PRO A 34 9.42 9.33 13.43
CA PRO A 34 10.33 8.59 12.55
C PRO A 34 11.80 8.96 12.75
N LEU A 35 12.11 10.25 12.87
CA LEU A 35 13.45 10.74 13.17
C LEU A 35 14.00 10.14 14.48
N GLN A 36 13.20 10.16 15.55
CA GLN A 36 13.63 9.60 16.84
C GLN A 36 13.77 8.08 16.77
N GLY A 37 12.85 7.37 16.12
CA GLY A 37 12.91 5.93 15.94
C GLY A 37 14.17 5.50 15.18
N ILE A 38 14.53 6.23 14.11
CA ILE A 38 15.75 5.97 13.35
C ILE A 38 16.99 6.28 14.21
N LYS A 39 17.02 7.41 14.95
CA LYS A 39 18.10 7.72 15.91
C LYS A 39 18.32 6.61 16.93
N ASN A 40 17.26 6.02 17.42
CA ASN A 40 17.32 4.92 18.39
C ASN A 40 17.89 3.63 17.79
N ARG A 41 17.82 3.46 16.47
CA ARG A 41 18.16 2.21 15.77
C ARG A 41 19.52 2.21 15.11
N VAL A 42 20.01 3.35 14.61
CA VAL A 42 21.28 3.43 13.93
C VAL A 42 22.48 3.30 14.90
N ASN A 43 23.64 2.94 14.35
CA ASN A 43 24.88 2.93 15.12
C ASN A 43 25.21 4.37 15.59
N LYS A 44 25.83 4.48 16.77
CA LYS A 44 26.28 5.78 17.33
C LYS A 44 27.20 6.57 16.39
N ASN A 45 27.91 5.88 15.49
CA ASN A 45 28.81 6.49 14.51
C ASN A 45 28.13 6.83 13.17
N THR A 46 26.84 6.54 13.02
CA THR A 46 26.10 6.91 11.81
C THR A 46 25.72 8.39 11.86
N ALA A 47 26.19 9.15 10.89
CA ALA A 47 25.78 10.55 10.75
C ALA A 47 24.32 10.65 10.31
N ILE A 48 23.54 11.49 10.96
CA ILE A 48 22.14 11.74 10.62
C ILE A 48 22.01 13.18 10.15
N HIS A 49 21.59 13.37 8.90
CA HIS A 49 21.31 14.67 8.31
C HIS A 49 19.79 14.84 8.23
N TYR A 50 19.24 15.74 9.03
CA TYR A 50 17.81 16.02 9.06
C TYR A 50 17.49 17.32 8.33
N ALA A 51 16.47 17.30 7.50
CA ALA A 51 15.88 18.49 6.88
C ALA A 51 14.37 18.32 6.70
N LYS A 52 13.59 19.31 7.14
CA LYS A 52 12.14 19.29 6.89
C LYS A 52 11.80 19.41 5.39
N GLY A 53 12.57 20.18 4.66
CA GLY A 53 12.46 20.40 3.22
C GLY A 53 11.25 21.21 2.77
N CYS A 54 10.05 20.87 3.24
CA CYS A 54 8.82 21.61 2.98
C CYS A 54 7.78 21.36 4.08
N SER A 55 6.64 22.05 4.02
CA SER A 55 5.47 21.71 4.82
C SER A 55 4.53 20.75 4.05
N LEU A 56 3.49 20.24 4.73
CA LEU A 56 2.51 19.33 4.10
C LEU A 56 1.69 20.02 3.01
N THR A 57 1.37 21.29 3.17
CA THR A 57 0.37 21.98 2.33
C THR A 57 0.89 23.23 1.63
N SER A 58 1.96 23.86 2.12
CA SER A 58 2.51 25.07 1.52
C SER A 58 3.30 24.78 0.25
N LEU A 59 3.21 25.69 -0.72
CA LEU A 59 4.01 25.70 -1.94
C LEU A 59 5.40 26.33 -1.72
N ASP A 60 5.75 26.71 -0.48
CA ASP A 60 7.08 27.23 -0.13
C ASP A 60 8.14 26.13 -0.34
N THR A 61 9.14 26.46 -1.15
CA THR A 61 10.25 25.58 -1.52
C THR A 61 11.58 25.96 -0.86
N SER A 62 11.58 26.97 0.00
CA SER A 62 12.80 27.54 0.60
C SER A 62 13.66 26.52 1.36
N GLY A 63 13.02 25.50 1.97
CA GLY A 63 13.71 24.42 2.70
C GLY A 63 14.27 23.31 1.80
N ILE A 64 13.97 23.28 0.50
CA ILE A 64 14.38 22.18 -0.39
C ILE A 64 15.91 22.14 -0.55
N ALA A 65 16.56 23.29 -0.59
CA ALA A 65 18.02 23.36 -0.72
C ALA A 65 18.75 22.63 0.43
N GLU A 66 18.28 22.81 1.67
CA GLU A 66 18.80 22.11 2.84
C GLU A 66 18.59 20.58 2.74
N ALA A 67 17.43 20.16 2.27
CA ALA A 67 17.12 18.74 2.06
C ALA A 67 18.00 18.11 0.98
N VAL A 68 18.28 18.82 -0.09
CA VAL A 68 19.22 18.40 -1.15
C VAL A 68 20.64 18.22 -0.58
N GLU A 69 21.12 19.16 0.23
CA GLU A 69 22.43 19.04 0.86
C GLU A 69 22.50 17.90 1.87
N ALA A 70 21.42 17.68 2.66
CA ALA A 70 21.32 16.52 3.55
C ALA A 70 21.43 15.20 2.77
N ALA A 71 20.76 15.10 1.61
CA ALA A 71 20.80 13.92 0.76
C ALA A 71 22.20 13.69 0.15
N LYS A 72 22.85 14.73 -0.41
CA LYS A 72 24.18 14.62 -0.98
C LYS A 72 25.24 14.15 0.01
N ASN A 73 25.08 14.50 1.29
CA ASN A 73 25.97 14.11 2.37
C ASN A 73 25.62 12.74 3.00
N SER A 74 24.76 11.95 2.36
CA SER A 74 24.23 10.70 2.91
C SER A 74 24.34 9.55 1.93
N GLU A 75 24.51 8.33 2.44
CA GLU A 75 24.51 7.09 1.64
C GLU A 75 23.08 6.72 1.19
N VAL A 76 22.06 7.17 1.90
CA VAL A 76 20.64 6.97 1.58
C VAL A 76 19.80 8.12 2.14
N ALA A 77 18.76 8.50 1.43
CA ALA A 77 17.78 9.47 1.87
C ALA A 77 16.43 8.78 2.12
N VAL A 78 15.84 8.99 3.29
CA VAL A 78 14.49 8.54 3.62
C VAL A 78 13.60 9.76 3.71
N ILE A 79 12.61 9.84 2.81
CA ILE A 79 11.67 10.97 2.75
C ILE A 79 10.34 10.55 3.37
N PHE A 80 9.90 11.26 4.39
CA PHE A 80 8.61 11.09 5.05
C PHE A 80 7.63 12.15 4.56
N GLY A 81 6.82 11.77 3.58
CA GLY A 81 5.77 12.62 3.00
C GLY A 81 4.38 12.06 3.25
N GLY A 82 3.39 12.67 2.62
CA GLY A 82 2.01 12.20 2.65
C GLY A 82 1.02 13.23 3.21
N SER A 83 0.29 12.86 4.24
CA SER A 83 -0.81 13.64 4.80
C SER A 83 -0.75 13.77 6.32
N ALA A 84 -1.61 14.60 6.87
CA ALA A 84 -1.95 14.66 8.29
C ALA A 84 -3.46 14.63 8.44
N SER A 85 -3.93 13.91 9.47
CA SER A 85 -5.34 13.82 9.81
C SER A 85 -5.85 15.10 10.47
N ALA A 86 -7.06 15.48 10.15
CA ALA A 86 -7.66 16.76 10.53
C ALA A 86 -8.49 16.73 11.82
N ALA A 87 -9.12 15.61 12.13
CA ALA A 87 -10.37 15.58 12.87
C ALA A 87 -10.36 16.29 14.23
N LEU A 88 -9.32 16.22 15.01
CA LEU A 88 -9.33 16.84 16.34
C LEU A 88 -8.56 18.16 16.42
N ALA A 89 -7.66 18.44 15.49
CA ALA A 89 -6.82 19.64 15.55
C ALA A 89 -7.54 20.91 15.08
N ARG A 90 -8.64 20.77 14.32
CA ARG A 90 -9.37 21.87 13.65
C ARG A 90 -8.45 22.85 12.91
N ASP A 91 -7.24 22.41 12.58
CA ASP A 91 -6.32 23.18 11.77
C ASP A 91 -6.56 22.85 10.30
N TYR A 92 -7.51 23.57 9.72
CA TYR A 92 -7.89 23.46 8.33
C TYR A 92 -6.78 23.79 7.33
N LYS A 93 -5.67 24.37 7.78
CA LYS A 93 -4.57 24.78 6.90
C LYS A 93 -3.51 23.70 6.72
N SER A 94 -3.34 22.82 7.69
CA SER A 94 -2.34 21.75 7.66
C SER A 94 -2.94 20.35 7.48
N SER A 95 -4.25 20.24 7.55
CA SER A 95 -4.97 18.96 7.46
C SER A 95 -5.29 18.61 6.01
N THR A 96 -5.00 17.38 5.63
CA THR A 96 -5.16 16.92 4.23
C THR A 96 -5.94 15.61 4.11
N CYS A 97 -6.44 15.07 5.20
CA CYS A 97 -7.41 13.98 5.24
C CYS A 97 -8.10 13.93 6.59
N GLY A 98 -9.11 13.08 6.72
CA GLY A 98 -9.91 12.90 7.92
C GLY A 98 -11.38 13.23 7.68
N GLU A 99 -12.20 13.10 8.69
CA GLU A 99 -13.62 13.39 8.59
C GLU A 99 -13.87 14.86 8.22
N GLY A 100 -14.63 15.07 7.14
CA GLY A 100 -14.94 16.39 6.61
C GLY A 100 -13.81 17.04 5.79
N PHE A 101 -12.76 16.29 5.43
CA PHE A 101 -11.59 16.79 4.69
C PHE A 101 -11.29 15.93 3.46
N ASP A 102 -12.14 16.05 2.47
CA ASP A 102 -11.93 15.40 1.18
C ASP A 102 -11.03 16.26 0.29
N LEU A 103 -10.15 15.61 -0.47
CA LEU A 103 -9.36 16.29 -1.49
C LEU A 103 -10.03 16.18 -2.85
N ASN A 104 -10.00 17.25 -3.61
CA ASN A 104 -10.39 17.28 -5.02
C ASN A 104 -9.32 16.69 -5.94
N ASP A 105 -8.11 16.50 -5.43
CA ASP A 105 -6.95 15.94 -6.14
C ASP A 105 -6.20 14.97 -5.19
N LEU A 106 -5.64 13.91 -5.74
CA LEU A 106 -4.90 12.88 -5.02
C LEU A 106 -3.38 12.99 -5.18
N ASN A 107 -2.87 14.05 -5.76
CA ASN A 107 -1.44 14.35 -5.75
C ASN A 107 -0.96 14.68 -4.33
N LEU A 108 0.33 14.50 -4.08
CA LEU A 108 0.96 14.99 -2.86
C LEU A 108 0.79 16.51 -2.77
N THR A 109 0.27 16.98 -1.66
CA THR A 109 -0.05 18.41 -1.46
C THR A 109 1.20 19.27 -1.27
N GLY A 110 1.07 20.57 -1.53
CA GLY A 110 2.15 21.53 -1.36
C GLY A 110 3.37 21.27 -2.25
N ALA A 111 4.55 21.48 -1.73
CA ALA A 111 5.82 21.30 -2.45
C ALA A 111 6.41 19.88 -2.32
N GLN A 112 5.67 18.89 -1.79
CA GLN A 112 6.20 17.56 -1.50
C GLN A 112 6.72 16.83 -2.75
N SER A 113 6.00 16.87 -3.87
CA SER A 113 6.46 16.24 -5.12
C SER A 113 7.73 16.90 -5.65
N GLN A 114 7.87 18.22 -5.50
CA GLN A 114 9.08 18.93 -5.88
C GLN A 114 10.25 18.52 -4.97
N LEU A 115 10.06 18.49 -3.66
CA LEU A 115 11.06 18.00 -2.71
C LEU A 115 11.59 16.62 -3.09
N ILE A 116 10.70 15.66 -3.35
CA ILE A 116 11.07 14.28 -3.73
C ILE A 116 11.92 14.28 -4.99
N ARG A 117 11.54 15.04 -6.03
CA ARG A 117 12.26 15.11 -7.30
C ARG A 117 13.63 15.76 -7.16
N GLU A 118 13.75 16.84 -6.39
CA GLU A 118 15.04 17.52 -6.19
C GLU A 118 16.00 16.63 -5.37
N VAL A 119 15.52 15.93 -4.36
CA VAL A 119 16.34 14.96 -3.63
C VAL A 119 16.74 13.77 -4.53
N TYR A 120 15.83 13.26 -5.35
CA TYR A 120 16.13 12.19 -6.32
C TYR A 120 17.26 12.60 -7.30
N ARG A 121 17.25 13.85 -7.76
CA ARG A 121 18.27 14.38 -8.70
C ARG A 121 19.70 14.42 -8.12
N THR A 122 19.86 14.29 -6.82
CA THR A 122 21.19 14.17 -6.19
C THR A 122 21.90 12.87 -6.55
N GLY A 123 21.18 11.85 -7.03
CA GLY A 123 21.69 10.50 -7.26
C GLY A 123 21.76 9.64 -5.99
N THR A 124 21.50 10.21 -4.81
CA THR A 124 21.39 9.45 -3.56
C THR A 124 20.18 8.52 -3.61
N PRO A 125 20.31 7.22 -3.26
CA PRO A 125 19.15 6.33 -3.21
C PRO A 125 18.05 6.86 -2.29
N VAL A 126 16.83 6.96 -2.79
CA VAL A 126 15.67 7.53 -2.05
C VAL A 126 14.69 6.44 -1.67
N ILE A 127 14.34 6.38 -0.39
CA ILE A 127 13.21 5.61 0.12
C ILE A 127 12.09 6.59 0.46
N LEU A 128 10.91 6.42 -0.14
CA LEU A 128 9.73 7.21 0.20
C LEU A 128 8.89 6.46 1.23
N VAL A 129 8.61 7.10 2.34
CA VAL A 129 7.65 6.63 3.35
C VAL A 129 6.43 7.53 3.29
N LEU A 130 5.30 6.97 2.86
CA LEU A 130 4.02 7.65 2.83
C LEU A 130 3.30 7.47 4.16
N VAL A 131 3.18 8.54 4.91
CA VAL A 131 2.36 8.63 6.12
C VAL A 131 1.00 9.15 5.70
N THR A 132 -0.03 8.30 5.66
CA THR A 132 -1.28 8.67 5.03
C THR A 132 -2.46 7.84 5.51
N GLY A 133 -3.67 8.39 5.44
CA GLY A 133 -4.95 7.68 5.61
C GLY A 133 -5.67 7.38 4.29
N LYS A 134 -5.07 7.69 3.14
CA LYS A 134 -5.69 7.56 1.81
C LYS A 134 -4.65 7.26 0.72
N PRO A 135 -5.06 6.81 -0.49
CA PRO A 135 -4.16 6.67 -1.62
C PRO A 135 -3.69 8.04 -2.15
N PHE A 136 -2.51 8.04 -2.73
CA PHE A 136 -1.97 9.16 -3.51
C PHE A 136 -1.66 8.74 -4.93
N VAL A 137 -1.68 9.70 -5.84
CA VAL A 137 -1.14 9.57 -7.19
C VAL A 137 0.38 9.69 -7.10
N ILE A 138 1.08 8.56 -7.21
CA ILE A 138 2.53 8.43 -7.05
C ILE A 138 3.16 7.63 -8.19
N GLU A 139 2.66 7.82 -9.41
CA GLU A 139 3.15 7.06 -10.55
C GLU A 139 4.59 7.42 -10.90
N TRP A 140 4.97 8.69 -10.77
CA TRP A 140 6.34 9.11 -10.98
C TRP A 140 7.27 8.47 -9.92
N GLU A 141 6.89 8.50 -8.66
CA GLU A 141 7.64 7.91 -7.55
C GLU A 141 7.83 6.40 -7.73
N LYS A 142 6.76 5.70 -8.16
CA LYS A 142 6.82 4.26 -8.47
C LYS A 142 7.85 3.93 -9.53
N ASN A 143 7.97 4.77 -10.56
CA ASN A 143 8.82 4.51 -11.72
C ASN A 143 10.29 4.92 -11.48
N ASN A 144 10.56 5.77 -10.50
CA ASN A 144 11.88 6.36 -10.30
C ASN A 144 12.53 5.98 -8.96
N LEU A 145 11.75 5.71 -7.91
CA LEU A 145 12.31 5.43 -6.59
C LEU A 145 12.52 3.93 -6.37
N PRO A 146 13.62 3.50 -5.76
CA PRO A 146 13.92 2.10 -5.49
C PRO A 146 13.00 1.47 -4.45
N ALA A 147 12.41 2.25 -3.54
CA ALA A 147 11.51 1.74 -2.52
C ALA A 147 10.45 2.76 -2.08
N ILE A 148 9.24 2.27 -1.87
CA ILE A 148 8.12 3.03 -1.31
C ILE A 148 7.50 2.20 -0.19
N LEU A 149 7.30 2.79 0.98
CA LEU A 149 6.61 2.22 2.13
C LEU A 149 5.34 3.02 2.43
N VAL A 150 4.25 2.34 2.74
CA VAL A 150 3.03 2.98 3.24
C VAL A 150 2.94 2.69 4.74
N GLN A 151 3.13 3.72 5.56
CA GLN A 151 3.18 3.59 7.01
C GLN A 151 1.82 3.73 7.67
N TRP A 152 0.84 4.35 6.99
CA TRP A 152 -0.43 4.78 7.57
C TRP A 152 -0.24 5.75 8.75
N TYR A 153 -1.24 5.89 9.60
CA TYR A 153 -1.14 6.59 10.89
C TYR A 153 -0.90 5.53 11.98
N ALA A 154 0.36 5.23 12.23
CA ALA A 154 0.76 4.08 13.04
C ALA A 154 0.78 4.35 14.56
N GLY A 155 0.38 5.56 15.00
CA GLY A 155 0.25 5.90 16.42
C GLY A 155 1.57 6.11 17.15
N GLU A 156 1.56 5.87 18.46
CA GLU A 156 2.64 6.22 19.40
C GLU A 156 4.00 5.64 19.02
N GLN A 157 4.04 4.41 18.50
CA GLN A 157 5.28 3.71 18.16
C GLN A 157 5.62 3.78 16.67
N ALA A 158 5.02 4.73 15.94
CA ALA A 158 5.23 4.89 14.50
C ALA A 158 6.71 4.95 14.10
N GLY A 159 7.51 5.72 14.84
CA GLY A 159 8.93 5.86 14.57
C GLY A 159 9.75 4.60 14.81
N ASN A 160 9.47 3.86 15.89
CA ASN A 160 10.17 2.60 16.16
C ASN A 160 9.78 1.53 15.14
N SER A 161 8.49 1.40 14.81
CA SER A 161 8.00 0.39 13.87
C SER A 161 8.55 0.61 12.45
N ILE A 162 8.60 1.85 11.97
CA ILE A 162 9.19 2.12 10.66
C ILE A 162 10.71 1.90 10.65
N ALA A 163 11.41 2.25 11.73
CA ALA A 163 12.83 1.97 11.85
C ALA A 163 13.12 0.46 11.83
N ASP A 164 12.32 -0.36 12.52
CA ASP A 164 12.46 -1.82 12.51
C ASP A 164 12.33 -2.40 11.09
N ILE A 165 11.42 -1.88 10.29
CA ILE A 165 11.27 -2.26 8.88
C ILE A 165 12.47 -1.78 8.06
N LEU A 166 12.83 -0.49 8.12
CA LEU A 166 13.92 0.09 7.33
C LEU A 166 15.26 -0.60 7.59
N PHE A 167 15.51 -1.04 8.81
CA PHE A 167 16.76 -1.71 9.20
C PHE A 167 16.69 -3.24 9.18
N GLY A 168 15.55 -3.83 8.77
CA GLY A 168 15.40 -5.25 8.53
C GLY A 168 15.24 -6.10 9.79
N GLU A 169 14.91 -5.50 10.94
CA GLU A 169 14.55 -6.24 12.16
C GLU A 169 13.17 -6.90 12.00
N VAL A 170 12.30 -6.28 11.23
CA VAL A 170 10.99 -6.80 10.89
C VAL A 170 10.84 -6.89 9.37
N VAL A 171 10.43 -8.06 8.89
CA VAL A 171 10.13 -8.28 7.47
C VAL A 171 8.71 -7.76 7.19
N PRO A 172 8.52 -6.83 6.24
CA PRO A 172 7.21 -6.29 5.92
C PRO A 172 6.28 -7.39 5.39
N SER A 173 5.03 -7.36 5.84
CA SER A 173 4.02 -8.37 5.52
C SER A 173 2.63 -7.78 5.31
N GLY A 174 2.52 -6.47 5.22
CA GLY A 174 1.27 -5.77 4.93
C GLY A 174 0.83 -5.96 3.48
N ARG A 175 -0.48 -5.92 3.27
CA ARG A 175 -1.10 -5.88 1.95
C ARG A 175 -2.04 -4.68 1.90
N LEU A 176 -2.09 -4.03 0.75
CA LEU A 176 -2.97 -2.87 0.54
C LEU A 176 -4.44 -3.27 0.71
N THR A 177 -5.17 -2.48 1.47
CA THR A 177 -6.61 -2.64 1.71
C THR A 177 -7.48 -1.84 0.74
N PHE A 178 -6.85 -1.11 -0.17
CA PHE A 178 -7.47 -0.43 -1.31
C PHE A 178 -6.47 -0.28 -2.46
N SER A 179 -6.96 0.04 -3.65
CA SER A 179 -6.11 0.27 -4.81
C SER A 179 -5.59 1.71 -4.83
N PHE A 180 -4.35 1.90 -5.27
CA PHE A 180 -3.81 3.22 -5.60
C PHE A 180 -4.14 3.58 -7.05
N PRO A 181 -4.72 4.74 -7.32
CA PRO A 181 -5.00 5.18 -8.69
C PRO A 181 -3.73 5.69 -9.40
N ARG A 182 -3.76 5.75 -10.73
CA ARG A 182 -2.72 6.41 -11.53
C ARG A 182 -2.91 7.91 -11.63
N SER A 183 -4.16 8.36 -11.55
CA SER A 183 -4.55 9.76 -11.56
C SER A 183 -5.86 9.94 -10.79
N THR A 184 -6.21 11.16 -10.44
CA THR A 184 -7.51 11.48 -9.85
C THR A 184 -8.66 11.11 -10.81
N GLY A 185 -8.46 11.28 -12.12
CA GLY A 185 -9.44 10.88 -13.13
C GLY A 185 -9.63 9.35 -13.28
N HIS A 186 -8.78 8.55 -12.64
CA HIS A 186 -8.91 7.08 -12.62
C HIS A 186 -9.94 6.58 -11.60
N LEU A 187 -10.47 7.46 -10.74
CA LEU A 187 -11.48 7.07 -9.75
C LEU A 187 -12.87 6.86 -10.39
N PRO A 188 -13.62 5.87 -9.90
CA PRO A 188 -13.33 4.90 -8.84
C PRO A 188 -12.44 3.74 -9.34
N VAL A 189 -11.46 3.30 -8.55
CA VAL A 189 -10.50 2.24 -8.89
C VAL A 189 -10.69 1.01 -8.01
N TYR A 190 -11.87 0.41 -8.09
CA TYR A 190 -12.21 -0.78 -7.31
C TYR A 190 -11.48 -2.01 -7.85
N TYR A 191 -10.97 -2.89 -6.96
CA TYR A 191 -10.40 -4.17 -7.37
C TYR A 191 -11.47 -5.18 -7.84
N ASN A 192 -12.69 -5.01 -7.36
CA ASN A 192 -13.86 -5.82 -7.63
C ASN A 192 -14.84 -5.13 -8.58
N TYR A 193 -14.32 -4.41 -9.56
CA TYR A 193 -15.13 -3.70 -10.55
C TYR A 193 -16.05 -4.64 -11.34
N LEU A 194 -17.12 -4.08 -11.89
CA LEU A 194 -18.04 -4.80 -12.76
C LEU A 194 -17.48 -4.83 -14.19
N PRO A 195 -17.63 -5.96 -14.92
CA PRO A 195 -17.29 -6.02 -16.33
C PRO A 195 -17.99 -4.94 -17.13
N SER A 196 -17.28 -4.22 -17.98
CA SER A 196 -17.86 -3.26 -18.92
C SER A 196 -17.86 -3.84 -20.33
N ASP A 197 -18.74 -3.32 -21.17
CA ASP A 197 -18.87 -3.67 -22.58
C ASP A 197 -17.70 -3.12 -23.44
N ARG A 198 -16.94 -2.14 -22.93
CA ARG A 198 -15.85 -1.50 -23.65
C ARG A 198 -14.60 -2.35 -23.82
N GLY A 199 -14.57 -3.52 -23.18
CA GLY A 199 -13.53 -4.52 -23.46
C GLY A 199 -12.14 -4.23 -22.88
N PHE A 200 -12.00 -3.27 -21.99
CA PHE A 200 -10.73 -2.91 -21.38
C PHE A 200 -10.06 -4.10 -20.65
N TYR A 201 -10.85 -5.04 -20.15
CA TYR A 201 -10.33 -6.28 -19.54
C TYR A 201 -9.73 -7.26 -20.55
N LYS A 202 -10.17 -7.19 -21.81
CA LYS A 202 -9.69 -8.07 -22.89
C LYS A 202 -8.46 -7.47 -23.55
N ASN A 203 -8.49 -6.16 -23.79
CA ASN A 203 -7.44 -5.42 -24.49
C ASN A 203 -7.16 -4.11 -23.74
N PRO A 204 -6.48 -4.17 -22.59
CA PRO A 204 -6.16 -2.97 -21.84
C PRO A 204 -5.22 -2.08 -22.64
N GLY A 205 -5.46 -0.78 -22.61
CA GLY A 205 -4.58 0.23 -23.20
C GLY A 205 -3.32 0.47 -22.35
N SER A 206 -2.43 1.26 -22.91
CA SER A 206 -1.23 1.77 -22.24
C SER A 206 -1.07 3.26 -22.53
N TYR A 207 -0.05 3.88 -21.95
CA TYR A 207 0.27 5.29 -22.25
C TYR A 207 0.51 5.54 -23.75
N ASP A 208 1.31 4.67 -24.39
CA ASP A 208 1.72 4.83 -25.80
C ASP A 208 0.74 4.20 -26.79
N SER A 209 -0.13 3.32 -26.32
CA SER A 209 -1.12 2.62 -27.14
C SER A 209 -2.46 2.54 -26.38
N PRO A 210 -3.24 3.63 -26.38
CA PRO A 210 -4.52 3.67 -25.68
C PRO A 210 -5.49 2.61 -26.19
N GLY A 211 -6.19 1.95 -25.27
CA GLY A 211 -7.32 1.08 -25.58
C GLY A 211 -8.58 1.90 -25.82
N ARG A 212 -9.74 1.31 -25.57
CA ARG A 212 -11.04 2.02 -25.54
C ARG A 212 -11.40 2.46 -24.12
N ASP A 213 -10.39 2.79 -23.32
CA ASP A 213 -10.46 3.10 -21.90
C ASP A 213 -9.84 4.49 -21.63
N TYR A 214 -8.67 4.54 -20.99
CA TYR A 214 -7.99 5.79 -20.71
C TYR A 214 -6.98 6.13 -21.82
N VAL A 215 -6.96 7.40 -22.22
CA VAL A 215 -5.93 7.96 -23.10
C VAL A 215 -4.70 8.31 -22.26
N PHE A 216 -3.53 7.91 -22.71
CA PHE A 216 -2.24 8.14 -22.04
C PHE A 216 -2.13 7.55 -20.62
N SER A 217 -2.87 6.49 -20.33
CA SER A 217 -2.78 5.78 -19.06
C SER A 217 -3.18 4.32 -19.23
N ALA A 218 -2.59 3.43 -18.47
CA ALA A 218 -3.09 2.08 -18.35
C ALA A 218 -4.37 2.07 -17.48
N PRO A 219 -5.36 1.22 -17.79
CA PRO A 219 -6.60 1.15 -17.02
C PRO A 219 -6.45 0.44 -15.67
N SER A 220 -5.36 -0.31 -15.47
CA SER A 220 -5.09 -1.00 -14.22
C SER A 220 -4.67 -0.04 -13.11
N ALA A 221 -5.02 -0.35 -11.87
CA ALA A 221 -4.54 0.40 -10.70
C ALA A 221 -3.01 0.53 -10.71
N LEU A 222 -2.49 1.61 -10.13
CA LEU A 222 -1.05 1.78 -9.92
C LEU A 222 -0.51 0.68 -8.99
N TYR A 223 -1.19 0.48 -7.87
CA TYR A 223 -1.03 -0.68 -6.99
C TYR A 223 -2.42 -1.22 -6.66
N SER A 224 -2.64 -2.50 -6.90
CA SER A 224 -3.94 -3.12 -6.66
C SER A 224 -4.18 -3.41 -5.17
N PHE A 225 -5.42 -3.47 -4.76
CA PHE A 225 -5.84 -4.09 -3.51
C PHE A 225 -5.15 -5.45 -3.34
N GLY A 226 -4.73 -5.76 -2.13
CA GLY A 226 -4.03 -7.01 -1.81
C GLY A 226 -2.54 -7.02 -2.17
N TYR A 227 -2.02 -5.99 -2.87
CA TYR A 227 -0.61 -5.88 -3.24
C TYR A 227 0.27 -5.56 -2.02
N GLY A 228 1.47 -6.11 -2.04
CA GLY A 228 2.54 -5.77 -1.10
C GLY A 228 3.77 -6.64 -1.35
N LEU A 229 4.94 -6.10 -1.06
CA LEU A 229 6.22 -6.79 -1.16
C LEU A 229 6.75 -7.17 0.22
N SER A 230 7.71 -8.08 0.22
CA SER A 230 8.40 -8.56 1.42
C SER A 230 9.91 -8.55 1.17
N TYR A 231 10.73 -8.75 2.22
CA TYR A 231 12.17 -8.98 2.07
C TYR A 231 12.50 -10.44 1.76
N THR A 232 11.48 -11.30 1.70
CA THR A 232 11.56 -12.69 1.24
C THR A 232 10.56 -12.94 0.11
N SER A 233 10.62 -14.11 -0.53
CA SER A 233 9.78 -14.44 -1.68
C SER A 233 8.95 -15.68 -1.38
N PHE A 234 7.72 -15.70 -1.90
CA PHE A 234 6.80 -16.82 -1.75
C PHE A 234 6.36 -17.35 -3.11
N VAL A 235 6.21 -18.66 -3.22
CA VAL A 235 5.69 -19.34 -4.40
C VAL A 235 4.49 -20.17 -4.00
N TYR A 236 3.43 -20.08 -4.80
CA TYR A 236 2.17 -20.80 -4.63
C TYR A 236 2.11 -21.96 -5.62
N LYS A 237 1.66 -23.14 -5.18
CA LYS A 237 1.50 -24.35 -5.99
C LYS A 237 0.28 -25.16 -5.53
N ASN A 238 -0.16 -26.08 -6.38
CA ASN A 238 -1.13 -27.11 -6.04
C ASN A 238 -2.43 -26.56 -5.42
N LEU A 239 -2.98 -25.48 -6.04
CA LEU A 239 -4.33 -25.03 -5.68
C LEU A 239 -5.35 -26.10 -6.06
N SER A 240 -6.17 -26.50 -5.12
CA SER A 240 -7.26 -27.45 -5.33
C SER A 240 -8.46 -27.13 -4.46
N THR A 241 -9.62 -27.64 -4.84
CA THR A 241 -10.84 -27.61 -4.06
C THR A 241 -11.24 -29.04 -3.68
N ASP A 242 -11.99 -29.20 -2.62
CA ASP A 242 -12.43 -30.51 -2.12
C ASP A 242 -13.49 -31.18 -3.00
N LYS A 243 -14.21 -30.39 -3.82
CA LYS A 243 -15.25 -30.85 -4.76
C LYS A 243 -15.18 -30.08 -6.07
N ASP A 244 -15.72 -30.64 -7.14
CA ASP A 244 -15.91 -29.97 -8.44
C ASP A 244 -17.24 -29.24 -8.55
N LYS A 245 -18.22 -29.58 -7.72
CA LYS A 245 -19.57 -28.97 -7.68
C LYS A 245 -20.02 -28.80 -6.25
N TYR A 246 -20.70 -27.70 -6.00
CA TYR A 246 -21.19 -27.32 -4.67
C TYR A 246 -22.68 -26.98 -4.73
N GLU A 247 -23.39 -27.30 -3.68
CA GLU A 247 -24.78 -26.93 -3.44
C GLU A 247 -24.86 -25.74 -2.47
N LEU A 248 -26.06 -25.16 -2.35
CA LEU A 248 -26.29 -23.93 -1.57
C LEU A 248 -25.77 -23.99 -0.12
N ASN A 249 -25.91 -25.14 0.53
CA ASN A 249 -25.50 -25.35 1.92
C ASN A 249 -24.06 -25.85 2.08
N ASP A 250 -23.35 -25.99 0.98
CA ASP A 250 -21.95 -26.44 1.02
C ASP A 250 -21.01 -25.30 1.40
N THR A 251 -19.81 -25.70 1.82
CA THR A 251 -18.66 -24.80 1.96
C THR A 251 -17.57 -25.27 1.01
N ILE A 252 -17.01 -24.37 0.23
CA ILE A 252 -15.82 -24.60 -0.58
C ILE A 252 -14.62 -24.68 0.37
N HIS A 253 -13.91 -25.80 0.37
CA HIS A 253 -12.61 -25.93 1.03
C HIS A 253 -11.52 -25.91 -0.02
N ALA A 254 -10.81 -24.79 -0.10
CA ALA A 254 -9.67 -24.60 -0.99
C ALA A 254 -8.36 -24.85 -0.24
N THR A 255 -7.45 -25.56 -0.88
CA THR A 255 -6.09 -25.79 -0.36
C THR A 255 -5.05 -25.29 -1.34
N VAL A 256 -3.97 -24.71 -0.82
CA VAL A 256 -2.84 -24.26 -1.61
C VAL A 256 -1.55 -24.46 -0.84
N GLU A 257 -0.49 -24.89 -1.53
CA GLU A 257 0.84 -24.93 -0.95
C GLU A 257 1.56 -23.60 -1.13
N VAL A 258 2.10 -23.07 -0.04
CA VAL A 258 2.89 -21.84 -0.03
C VAL A 258 4.29 -22.16 0.46
N LYS A 259 5.29 -21.83 -0.34
CA LYS A 259 6.72 -22.04 0.00
C LYS A 259 7.42 -20.69 0.10
N ASN A 260 8.17 -20.49 1.18
CA ASN A 260 9.14 -19.40 1.27
C ASN A 260 10.41 -19.80 0.49
N THR A 261 10.67 -19.12 -0.63
CA THR A 261 11.84 -19.37 -1.49
C THR A 261 12.97 -18.36 -1.25
N GLY A 262 12.75 -17.38 -0.38
CA GLY A 262 13.74 -16.37 -0.06
C GLY A 262 14.62 -16.76 1.13
N LYS A 263 15.38 -15.77 1.65
CA LYS A 263 16.44 -16.00 2.65
C LYS A 263 16.01 -15.65 4.08
N TYR A 264 14.85 -15.04 4.29
CA TYR A 264 14.40 -14.56 5.59
C TYR A 264 13.09 -15.23 5.98
N THR A 265 12.91 -15.46 7.27
CA THR A 265 11.58 -15.80 7.81
C THR A 265 10.65 -14.63 7.54
N GLY A 266 9.49 -14.90 6.97
CA GLY A 266 8.52 -13.85 6.62
C GLY A 266 7.09 -14.32 6.74
N LYS A 267 6.20 -13.33 6.86
CA LYS A 267 4.75 -13.58 6.90
C LYS A 267 4.15 -13.29 5.54
N GLU A 268 3.32 -14.22 5.07
CA GLU A 268 2.54 -14.08 3.84
C GLU A 268 1.05 -14.02 4.16
N VAL A 269 0.32 -13.19 3.42
CA VAL A 269 -1.14 -13.15 3.47
C VAL A 269 -1.69 -13.86 2.24
N VAL A 270 -2.08 -15.12 2.43
CA VAL A 270 -2.74 -15.93 1.41
C VAL A 270 -4.16 -15.44 1.26
N GLN A 271 -4.56 -15.07 0.04
CA GLN A 271 -5.85 -14.44 -0.26
C GLN A 271 -6.62 -15.31 -1.24
N LEU A 272 -7.88 -15.66 -0.92
CA LEU A 272 -8.77 -16.42 -1.77
C LEU A 272 -9.78 -15.49 -2.43
N TYR A 273 -9.71 -15.40 -3.76
CA TYR A 273 -10.65 -14.64 -4.57
C TYR A 273 -11.56 -15.59 -5.32
N VAL A 274 -12.84 -15.24 -5.37
CA VAL A 274 -13.86 -15.97 -6.13
C VAL A 274 -14.35 -15.09 -7.27
N ARG A 275 -14.55 -15.70 -8.44
CA ARG A 275 -15.16 -15.10 -9.62
C ARG A 275 -16.28 -16.01 -10.12
N ASP A 276 -17.44 -15.44 -10.36
CA ASP A 276 -18.49 -16.09 -11.12
C ASP A 276 -18.29 -15.83 -12.62
N LYS A 277 -18.22 -16.91 -13.40
CA LYS A 277 -17.98 -16.85 -14.85
C LYS A 277 -19.26 -16.97 -15.69
N ALA A 278 -20.37 -17.39 -15.09
CA ALA A 278 -21.59 -17.79 -15.80
C ALA A 278 -22.88 -17.29 -15.17
N SER A 279 -22.84 -16.12 -14.54
CA SER A 279 -24.03 -15.50 -13.95
C SER A 279 -24.95 -14.89 -15.01
N THR A 280 -26.27 -14.93 -14.75
CA THR A 280 -27.28 -14.18 -15.52
C THR A 280 -27.27 -12.69 -15.17
N TYR A 281 -26.67 -12.33 -14.04
CA TYR A 281 -26.47 -10.95 -13.58
C TYR A 281 -25.02 -10.51 -13.76
N VAL A 282 -24.81 -9.21 -13.85
CA VAL A 282 -23.45 -8.65 -13.89
C VAL A 282 -22.81 -8.82 -12.51
N THR A 283 -21.68 -9.53 -12.46
CA THR A 283 -20.95 -9.84 -11.23
C THR A 283 -19.57 -9.21 -11.24
N PRO A 284 -19.01 -8.90 -10.07
CA PRO A 284 -17.64 -8.41 -9.97
C PRO A 284 -16.62 -9.38 -10.60
N VAL A 285 -15.57 -8.83 -11.20
CA VAL A 285 -14.48 -9.62 -11.82
C VAL A 285 -13.80 -10.58 -10.86
N LYS A 286 -13.81 -10.26 -9.58
CA LYS A 286 -13.35 -11.10 -8.46
C LYS A 286 -13.74 -10.46 -7.13
N GLN A 287 -13.88 -11.28 -6.10
CA GLN A 287 -14.16 -10.82 -4.74
C GLN A 287 -13.29 -11.59 -3.76
N LEU A 288 -12.60 -10.89 -2.83
CA LEU A 288 -11.92 -11.52 -1.72
C LEU A 288 -12.96 -12.15 -0.78
N ARG A 289 -12.82 -13.45 -0.52
CA ARG A 289 -13.77 -14.21 0.31
C ARG A 289 -13.15 -14.79 1.57
N ASP A 290 -11.87 -15.11 1.50
CA ASP A 290 -11.14 -15.57 2.69
C ASP A 290 -9.66 -15.17 2.58
N PHE A 291 -8.98 -15.05 3.72
CA PHE A 291 -7.55 -14.84 3.76
C PHE A 291 -6.93 -15.40 5.03
N LYS A 292 -5.67 -15.81 4.94
CA LYS A 292 -4.93 -16.32 6.09
C LYS A 292 -3.51 -15.79 6.10
N LYS A 293 -3.09 -15.23 7.23
CA LYS A 293 -1.70 -14.80 7.43
C LYS A 293 -0.90 -15.93 8.07
N ILE A 294 0.16 -16.34 7.39
CA ILE A 294 1.05 -17.43 7.84
C ILE A 294 2.48 -16.93 7.93
N GLU A 295 3.28 -17.55 8.80
CA GLU A 295 4.72 -17.30 8.90
C GLU A 295 5.48 -18.53 8.42
N LEU A 296 6.49 -18.34 7.55
CA LEU A 296 7.29 -19.41 6.97
C LEU A 296 8.78 -19.07 7.10
N ALA A 297 9.54 -20.05 7.60
CA ALA A 297 11.00 -20.01 7.58
C ALA A 297 11.54 -20.19 6.14
N PRO A 298 12.80 -19.81 5.85
CA PRO A 298 13.43 -20.06 4.55
C PRO A 298 13.35 -21.53 4.15
N GLY A 299 12.85 -21.81 2.94
CA GLY A 299 12.66 -23.17 2.42
C GLY A 299 11.42 -23.90 2.92
N GLU A 300 10.74 -23.40 3.96
CA GLU A 300 9.52 -24.03 4.50
C GLU A 300 8.39 -23.97 3.47
N THR A 301 7.66 -25.09 3.38
CA THR A 301 6.41 -25.22 2.64
C THR A 301 5.28 -25.53 3.60
N ARG A 302 4.12 -24.91 3.41
CA ARG A 302 2.92 -25.15 4.20
C ARG A 302 1.71 -25.22 3.32
N THR A 303 0.86 -26.22 3.54
CA THR A 303 -0.49 -26.29 2.97
C THR A 303 -1.42 -25.38 3.77
N VAL A 304 -2.05 -24.43 3.09
CA VAL A 304 -2.99 -23.48 3.67
C VAL A 304 -4.38 -23.86 3.20
N GLN A 305 -5.30 -23.97 4.15
CA GLN A 305 -6.73 -24.19 3.90
C GLN A 305 -7.47 -22.87 4.07
N LEU A 306 -8.31 -22.56 3.11
CA LEU A 306 -9.23 -21.44 3.06
C LEU A 306 -10.63 -21.95 2.79
N GLN A 307 -11.65 -21.22 3.24
CA GLN A 307 -13.03 -21.71 3.12
C GLN A 307 -13.98 -20.59 2.74
N VAL A 308 -14.98 -20.94 1.93
CA VAL A 308 -16.04 -20.02 1.51
C VAL A 308 -17.38 -20.73 1.56
N PRO A 309 -18.29 -20.40 2.49
CA PRO A 309 -19.66 -20.89 2.42
C PRO A 309 -20.31 -20.44 1.12
N ILE A 310 -21.01 -21.34 0.43
CA ILE A 310 -21.73 -21.00 -0.80
C ILE A 310 -22.78 -19.91 -0.53
N SER A 311 -23.39 -19.94 0.65
CA SER A 311 -24.33 -18.90 1.09
C SER A 311 -23.76 -17.47 1.08
N ASP A 312 -22.45 -17.32 1.22
CA ASP A 312 -21.78 -16.01 1.20
C ASP A 312 -21.53 -15.48 -0.23
N LEU A 313 -21.76 -16.34 -1.24
CA LEU A 313 -21.62 -16.02 -2.65
C LEU A 313 -22.98 -15.62 -3.23
N TYR A 314 -23.63 -14.64 -2.65
CA TYR A 314 -24.94 -14.16 -3.10
C TYR A 314 -24.82 -12.88 -3.94
N LEU A 315 -25.81 -12.70 -4.81
CA LEU A 315 -26.10 -11.42 -5.45
C LEU A 315 -27.38 -10.85 -4.84
N VAL A 316 -27.44 -9.53 -4.82
CA VAL A 316 -28.69 -8.83 -4.48
C VAL A 316 -29.31 -8.39 -5.79
N ASP A 317 -30.49 -8.91 -6.14
CA ASP A 317 -31.30 -8.36 -7.21
C ASP A 317 -32.30 -7.33 -6.64
N GLU A 318 -33.05 -6.65 -7.53
CA GLU A 318 -34.01 -5.64 -7.13
C GLU A 318 -35.18 -6.20 -6.26
N LYS A 319 -35.36 -7.49 -6.21
CA LYS A 319 -36.51 -8.12 -5.55
C LYS A 319 -36.15 -8.99 -4.36
N ASN A 320 -34.99 -9.66 -4.39
CA ASN A 320 -34.56 -10.57 -3.31
C ASN A 320 -33.02 -10.78 -3.35
N PRO A 321 -32.39 -11.09 -2.21
CA PRO A 321 -31.04 -11.63 -2.22
C PRO A 321 -31.07 -13.01 -2.92
N VAL A 322 -30.40 -13.14 -4.04
CA VAL A 322 -30.26 -14.38 -4.79
C VAL A 322 -28.94 -15.02 -4.50
N SER A 323 -28.94 -16.24 -3.98
CA SER A 323 -27.70 -17.02 -3.85
C SER A 323 -27.32 -17.65 -5.20
N TYR A 324 -26.02 -17.78 -5.44
CA TYR A 324 -25.51 -18.49 -6.62
C TYR A 324 -25.84 -19.97 -6.53
N THR A 325 -26.50 -20.50 -7.56
CA THR A 325 -26.92 -21.89 -7.58
C THR A 325 -25.95 -22.81 -8.34
N HIS A 326 -24.97 -22.26 -9.09
CA HIS A 326 -24.09 -23.07 -9.95
C HIS A 326 -22.67 -22.50 -10.06
N LEU A 327 -21.83 -22.72 -9.05
CA LEU A 327 -20.40 -22.47 -9.17
C LEU A 327 -19.69 -23.74 -9.70
N ARG A 328 -18.96 -23.60 -10.80
CA ARG A 328 -17.98 -24.60 -11.24
C ARG A 328 -16.59 -24.14 -10.86
N ALA A 329 -15.84 -24.99 -10.17
CA ALA A 329 -14.42 -24.77 -9.99
C ALA A 329 -13.72 -24.91 -11.35
N HIS A 330 -12.99 -23.89 -11.77
CA HIS A 330 -12.08 -23.96 -12.90
C HIS A 330 -10.70 -23.58 -12.42
N GLU A 331 -9.75 -24.47 -12.66
CA GLU A 331 -8.33 -24.17 -12.53
C GLU A 331 -7.93 -23.08 -13.53
N THR A 332 -7.15 -22.11 -13.06
CA THR A 332 -6.45 -21.13 -13.90
C THR A 332 -4.95 -21.31 -13.70
#